data_8d458e201e820e04d92ede71f2cd320f
#
_entry.id   8d458e201e820e04d92ede71f2cd320f
#
_cell.length_a   1.000
_cell.length_b   1.000
_cell.length_c   1.000
_cell.angle_alpha   90.00
_cell.angle_beta   90.00
_cell.angle_gamma   90.00
#
_symmetry.space_group_name_H-M   'P 1'
#
loop_
_entity.id
_entity.type
_entity.pdbx_description
1 polymer ?
#
loop_
_entity_poly.entity_id
_entity_poly.type
_entity_poly.pdbx_seq_one_letter_code
_entity_poly.pdbx_strand_id
1 'polypeptide(L)'
;MSDSFKYFISVFLYGTMGYFLSLIDVSGEFTVLVRGGLGSLFVLLIMFFRKQKIDKEGIRKNILFLVLSGISLGLNEMFLFNGYKYAVSLTSLGNYTAPISVIVISALFLKEKISFKQALCIVCSFVGVLCLSGIFTENNVDITGLIYGLLASIGFVALVFFNKKLEDIDPYDKTFMQLAFSFLTVLPFALINKSIPISFDLKTILVLGMLGTLHTGFAYILYFDAIKTLSPVYIATIGYVEPVMSVLTGALLLSEPMNIYSVFGAILIIGSACVCQLVSDKSV
;
A
#
# COMPACT_ATOMS: atom_id res chain seq x y z
N MET A 1 -7.28 -0.79 20.25
CA MET A 1 -6.11 -0.24 19.55
C MET A 1 -6.60 0.98 18.78
N SER A 2 -5.92 2.14 18.87
CA SER A 2 -6.34 3.35 18.12
C SER A 2 -6.17 3.14 16.61
N ASP A 3 -6.97 3.85 15.79
CA ASP A 3 -6.91 3.71 14.35
C ASP A 3 -5.57 4.22 13.79
N SER A 4 -5.01 5.28 14.38
CA SER A 4 -3.65 5.74 14.07
C SER A 4 -2.59 4.65 14.26
N PHE A 5 -2.69 3.86 15.33
CA PHE A 5 -1.75 2.79 15.60
C PHE A 5 -1.94 1.58 14.68
N LYS A 6 -3.20 1.23 14.34
CA LYS A 6 -3.50 0.21 13.32
C LYS A 6 -2.87 0.59 11.98
N TYR A 7 -3.07 1.84 11.56
CA TYR A 7 -2.53 2.36 10.32
C TYR A 7 -1.00 2.32 10.30
N PHE A 8 -0.36 2.79 11.38
CA PHE A 8 1.09 2.76 11.51
C PHE A 8 1.66 1.34 11.38
N ILE A 9 1.06 0.34 12.07
CA ILE A 9 1.50 -1.07 11.96
C ILE A 9 1.35 -1.57 10.53
N SER A 10 0.25 -1.26 9.84
CA SER A 10 0.06 -1.72 8.46
C SER A 10 1.12 -1.14 7.52
N VAL A 11 1.41 0.16 7.63
CA VAL A 11 2.44 0.85 6.84
C VAL A 11 3.84 0.32 7.14
N PHE A 12 4.14 0.04 8.42
CA PHE A 12 5.38 -0.60 8.83
C PHE A 12 5.57 -1.97 8.16
N LEU A 13 4.53 -2.81 8.18
CA LEU A 13 4.57 -4.12 7.51
C LEU A 13 4.79 -3.95 6.00
N TYR A 14 4.12 -3.01 5.34
CA TYR A 14 4.31 -2.77 3.91
C TYR A 14 5.75 -2.37 3.59
N GLY A 15 6.38 -1.51 4.41
CA GLY A 15 7.77 -1.12 4.22
C GLY A 15 8.79 -2.26 4.38
N THR A 16 8.45 -3.32 5.11
CA THR A 16 9.31 -4.52 5.24
C THR A 16 9.14 -5.53 4.10
N MET A 17 8.12 -5.37 3.25
CA MET A 17 7.76 -6.32 2.21
C MET A 17 8.88 -6.52 1.17
N GLY A 18 9.57 -5.44 0.82
CA GLY A 18 10.68 -5.47 -0.15
C GLY A 18 11.77 -6.47 0.22
N TYR A 19 12.11 -6.56 1.52
CA TYR A 19 13.06 -7.56 2.02
C TYR A 19 12.59 -9.00 1.73
N PHE A 20 11.35 -9.33 2.03
CA PHE A 20 10.85 -10.69 1.79
C PHE A 20 10.75 -11.01 0.30
N LEU A 21 10.39 -10.03 -0.53
CA LEU A 21 10.37 -10.19 -1.99
C LEU A 21 11.77 -10.44 -2.56
N SER A 22 12.81 -9.81 -2.02
CA SER A 22 14.19 -10.04 -2.46
C SER A 22 14.72 -11.45 -2.17
N LEU A 23 14.05 -12.21 -1.31
CA LEU A 23 14.42 -13.58 -0.97
C LEU A 23 13.94 -14.63 -1.99
N ILE A 24 13.03 -14.27 -2.90
CA ILE A 24 12.36 -15.18 -3.84
C ILE A 24 12.41 -14.62 -5.26
N ASP A 25 12.46 -15.52 -6.23
CA ASP A 25 12.43 -15.17 -7.66
C ASP A 25 11.11 -15.61 -8.28
N VAL A 26 10.10 -14.72 -8.18
CA VAL A 26 8.77 -14.93 -8.75
C VAL A 26 8.28 -13.67 -9.46
N SER A 27 7.39 -13.83 -10.43
CA SER A 27 6.83 -12.67 -11.14
C SER A 27 5.96 -11.79 -10.23
N GLY A 28 5.90 -10.50 -10.57
CA GLY A 28 5.06 -9.54 -9.84
C GLY A 28 3.59 -9.94 -9.86
N GLU A 29 3.04 -10.34 -11.03
CA GLU A 29 1.65 -10.78 -11.16
C GLU A 29 1.36 -12.00 -10.28
N PHE A 30 2.28 -12.98 -10.23
CA PHE A 30 2.10 -14.15 -9.39
C PHE A 30 2.14 -13.80 -7.91
N THR A 31 3.06 -12.92 -7.51
CA THR A 31 3.13 -12.41 -6.13
C THR A 31 1.81 -11.77 -5.71
N VAL A 32 1.25 -10.86 -6.54
CA VAL A 32 -0.02 -10.19 -6.26
C VAL A 32 -1.18 -11.19 -6.21
N LEU A 33 -1.20 -12.15 -7.14
CA LEU A 33 -2.20 -13.22 -7.17
C LEU A 33 -2.20 -14.02 -5.86
N VAL A 34 -1.02 -14.50 -5.43
CA VAL A 34 -0.88 -15.27 -4.19
C VAL A 34 -1.24 -14.43 -2.97
N ARG A 35 -0.82 -13.18 -2.92
CA ARG A 35 -1.15 -12.27 -1.81
C ARG A 35 -2.65 -12.03 -1.71
N GLY A 36 -3.35 -11.77 -2.81
CA GLY A 36 -4.80 -11.61 -2.84
C GLY A 36 -5.53 -12.89 -2.43
N GLY A 37 -5.12 -14.05 -2.99
CA GLY A 37 -5.70 -15.35 -2.70
C GLY A 37 -5.48 -15.81 -1.26
N LEU A 38 -4.21 -15.89 -0.82
CA LEU A 38 -3.88 -16.31 0.56
C LEU A 38 -4.37 -15.28 1.59
N GLY A 39 -4.30 -13.98 1.27
CA GLY A 39 -4.81 -12.93 2.15
C GLY A 39 -6.30 -13.05 2.38
N SER A 40 -7.10 -13.26 1.32
CA SER A 40 -8.55 -13.47 1.45
C SER A 40 -8.88 -14.74 2.24
N LEU A 41 -8.17 -15.85 1.96
CA LEU A 41 -8.35 -17.10 2.71
C LEU A 41 -7.98 -16.93 4.20
N PHE A 42 -6.91 -16.22 4.50
CA PHE A 42 -6.50 -15.91 5.87
C PHE A 42 -7.57 -15.12 6.63
N VAL A 43 -8.16 -14.10 5.99
CA VAL A 43 -9.26 -13.33 6.59
C VAL A 43 -10.47 -14.22 6.86
N LEU A 44 -10.85 -15.08 5.90
CA LEU A 44 -11.94 -16.06 6.09
C LEU A 44 -11.66 -17.01 7.26
N LEU A 45 -10.44 -17.50 7.39
CA LEU A 45 -10.05 -18.37 8.53
C LEU A 45 -10.20 -17.63 9.87
N ILE A 46 -9.76 -16.37 9.94
CA ILE A 46 -9.96 -15.56 11.16
C ILE A 46 -11.45 -15.42 11.47
N MET A 47 -12.29 -15.08 10.48
CA MET A 47 -13.74 -14.97 10.66
C MET A 47 -14.35 -16.28 11.16
N PHE A 48 -13.92 -17.42 10.59
CA PHE A 48 -14.36 -18.74 11.02
C PHE A 48 -14.01 -19.03 12.49
N PHE A 49 -12.75 -18.81 12.90
CA PHE A 49 -12.33 -19.04 14.29
C PHE A 49 -13.01 -18.09 15.29
N ARG A 50 -13.31 -16.87 14.85
CA ARG A 50 -14.06 -15.88 15.65
C ARG A 50 -15.57 -16.13 15.65
N LYS A 51 -16.05 -17.13 14.93
CA LYS A 51 -17.48 -17.42 14.74
C LYS A 51 -18.25 -16.19 14.24
N GLN A 52 -17.57 -15.35 13.48
CA GLN A 52 -18.16 -14.15 12.91
C GLN A 52 -19.06 -14.50 11.74
N LYS A 53 -20.28 -13.99 11.73
CA LYS A 53 -21.22 -14.16 10.60
C LYS A 53 -20.89 -13.15 9.53
N ILE A 54 -20.95 -13.59 8.26
CA ILE A 54 -20.79 -12.70 7.10
C ILE A 54 -21.98 -11.73 7.08
N ASP A 55 -21.68 -10.43 7.03
CA ASP A 55 -22.68 -9.36 6.91
C ASP A 55 -23.15 -9.25 5.45
N LYS A 56 -24.13 -10.09 5.10
CA LYS A 56 -24.68 -10.13 3.73
C LYS A 56 -25.38 -8.84 3.33
N GLU A 57 -26.00 -8.12 4.27
CA GLU A 57 -26.69 -6.86 4.01
C GLU A 57 -25.68 -5.74 3.77
N GLY A 58 -24.67 -5.60 4.63
CA GLY A 58 -23.58 -4.67 4.46
C GLY A 58 -22.83 -4.88 3.15
N ILE A 59 -22.51 -6.14 2.79
CA ILE A 59 -21.89 -6.47 1.51
C ILE A 59 -22.79 -6.05 0.34
N ARG A 60 -24.09 -6.40 0.37
CA ARG A 60 -25.03 -6.08 -0.71
C ARG A 60 -25.19 -4.57 -0.91
N LYS A 61 -25.28 -3.81 0.19
CA LYS A 61 -25.35 -2.34 0.16
C LYS A 61 -24.13 -1.71 -0.47
N ASN A 62 -22.93 -2.30 -0.22
CA ASN A 62 -21.64 -1.75 -0.60
C ASN A 62 -21.02 -2.44 -1.83
N ILE A 63 -21.68 -3.39 -2.47
CA ILE A 63 -21.06 -4.29 -3.47
C ILE A 63 -20.31 -3.54 -4.58
N LEU A 64 -20.89 -2.45 -5.09
CA LEU A 64 -20.26 -1.65 -6.14
C LEU A 64 -18.91 -1.09 -5.69
N PHE A 65 -18.85 -0.47 -4.51
CA PHE A 65 -17.62 0.13 -4.01
C PHE A 65 -16.60 -0.93 -3.53
N LEU A 66 -17.06 -2.09 -3.06
CA LEU A 66 -16.21 -3.24 -2.75
C LEU A 66 -15.54 -3.80 -4.01
N VAL A 67 -16.29 -3.98 -5.09
CA VAL A 67 -15.74 -4.41 -6.39
C VAL A 67 -14.75 -3.39 -6.93
N LEU A 68 -15.13 -2.10 -6.98
CA LEU A 68 -14.29 -1.04 -7.52
C LEU A 68 -13.00 -0.87 -6.69
N SER A 69 -13.08 -0.94 -5.37
CA SER A 69 -11.90 -0.87 -4.50
C SER A 69 -11.00 -2.09 -4.63
N GLY A 70 -11.57 -3.30 -4.75
CA GLY A 70 -10.79 -4.52 -5.00
C GLY A 70 -10.09 -4.52 -6.36
N ILE A 71 -10.77 -4.09 -7.42
CA ILE A 71 -10.16 -3.87 -8.74
C ILE A 71 -9.02 -2.85 -8.65
N SER A 72 -9.27 -1.72 -7.98
CA SER A 72 -8.26 -0.67 -7.80
C SER A 72 -7.03 -1.17 -7.05
N LEU A 73 -7.22 -2.00 -6.02
CA LEU A 73 -6.14 -2.65 -5.28
C LEU A 73 -5.32 -3.59 -6.19
N GLY A 74 -6.00 -4.47 -6.93
CA GLY A 74 -5.33 -5.39 -7.84
C GLY A 74 -4.54 -4.68 -8.93
N LEU A 75 -5.11 -3.64 -9.54
CA LEU A 75 -4.42 -2.85 -10.56
C LEU A 75 -3.24 -2.04 -9.98
N ASN A 76 -3.41 -1.43 -8.81
CA ASN A 76 -2.32 -0.72 -8.14
C ASN A 76 -1.11 -1.64 -7.93
N GLU A 77 -1.31 -2.79 -7.29
CA GLU A 77 -0.22 -3.73 -7.01
C GLU A 77 0.35 -4.33 -8.30
N MET A 78 -0.49 -4.68 -9.28
CA MET A 78 -0.02 -5.22 -10.56
C MET A 78 0.87 -4.23 -11.31
N PHE A 79 0.47 -2.97 -11.41
CA PHE A 79 1.31 -1.94 -12.03
C PHE A 79 2.60 -1.71 -11.24
N LEU A 80 2.52 -1.64 -9.92
CA LEU A 80 3.69 -1.45 -9.06
C LEU A 80 4.74 -2.54 -9.27
N PHE A 81 4.35 -3.81 -9.17
CA PHE A 81 5.28 -4.93 -9.31
C PHE A 81 5.78 -5.12 -10.74
N ASN A 82 4.96 -4.81 -11.76
CA ASN A 82 5.44 -4.82 -13.14
C ASN A 82 6.43 -3.69 -13.42
N GLY A 83 6.23 -2.53 -12.82
CA GLY A 83 7.15 -1.40 -12.93
C GLY A 83 8.54 -1.70 -12.35
N TYR A 84 8.60 -2.50 -11.30
CA TYR A 84 9.88 -2.92 -10.68
C TYR A 84 10.80 -3.71 -11.61
N LYS A 85 10.29 -4.29 -12.70
CA LYS A 85 11.11 -4.94 -13.73
C LYS A 85 11.95 -3.93 -14.53
N TYR A 86 11.54 -2.67 -14.58
CA TYR A 86 12.21 -1.61 -15.34
C TYR A 86 13.11 -0.75 -14.45
N ALA A 87 12.54 -0.17 -13.40
CA ALA A 87 13.28 0.66 -12.45
C ALA A 87 12.54 0.71 -11.10
N VAL A 88 13.08 0.07 -10.06
CA VAL A 88 12.43 0.01 -8.74
C VAL A 88 12.29 1.39 -8.14
N SER A 89 13.36 2.20 -8.15
CA SER A 89 13.38 3.55 -7.59
C SER A 89 12.37 4.48 -8.22
N LEU A 90 12.28 4.51 -9.56
CA LEU A 90 11.32 5.36 -10.29
C LEU A 90 9.88 4.89 -10.18
N THR A 91 9.66 3.58 -10.20
CA THR A 91 8.33 3.02 -10.01
C THR A 91 7.81 3.36 -8.62
N SER A 92 8.64 3.20 -7.60
CA SER A 92 8.30 3.59 -6.22
C SER A 92 8.04 5.10 -6.12
N LEU A 93 8.89 5.93 -6.73
CA LEU A 93 8.68 7.37 -6.77
C LEU A 93 7.35 7.75 -7.41
N GLY A 94 7.01 7.14 -8.56
CA GLY A 94 5.73 7.34 -9.21
C GLY A 94 4.56 6.96 -8.31
N ASN A 95 4.63 5.81 -7.65
CA ASN A 95 3.59 5.35 -6.72
C ASN A 95 3.47 6.26 -5.48
N TYR A 96 4.56 6.81 -4.98
CA TYR A 96 4.55 7.74 -3.83
C TYR A 96 4.01 9.14 -4.17
N THR A 97 3.60 9.41 -5.40
CA THR A 97 2.74 10.57 -5.72
C THR A 97 1.30 10.36 -5.23
N ALA A 98 0.89 9.12 -4.93
CA ALA A 98 -0.47 8.78 -4.49
C ALA A 98 -0.94 9.56 -3.26
N PRO A 99 -0.18 9.72 -2.17
CA PRO A 99 -0.60 10.49 -1.01
C PRO A 99 -0.97 11.94 -1.35
N ILE A 100 -0.20 12.60 -2.23
CA ILE A 100 -0.51 13.95 -2.69
C ILE A 100 -1.83 13.95 -3.47
N SER A 101 -1.98 13.00 -4.39
CA SER A 101 -3.18 12.85 -5.22
C SER A 101 -4.42 12.54 -4.38
N VAL A 102 -4.30 11.71 -3.33
CA VAL A 102 -5.40 11.46 -2.36
C VAL A 102 -5.90 12.75 -1.75
N ILE A 103 -5.01 13.65 -1.35
CA ILE A 103 -5.37 14.92 -0.73
C ILE A 103 -6.08 15.83 -1.73
N VAL A 104 -5.52 15.96 -2.94
CA VAL A 104 -6.13 16.79 -3.99
C VAL A 104 -7.56 16.29 -4.30
N ILE A 105 -7.72 14.97 -4.48
CA ILE A 105 -9.03 14.37 -4.76
C ILE A 105 -9.98 14.52 -3.56
N SER A 106 -9.50 14.34 -2.33
CA SER A 106 -10.30 14.53 -1.12
C SER A 106 -10.77 15.97 -0.98
N ALA A 107 -9.91 16.95 -1.27
CA ALA A 107 -10.31 18.36 -1.26
C ALA A 107 -11.38 18.67 -2.32
N LEU A 108 -11.24 18.12 -3.54
CA LEU A 108 -12.16 18.38 -4.66
C LEU A 108 -13.51 17.64 -4.51
N PHE A 109 -13.49 16.37 -4.13
CA PHE A 109 -14.68 15.50 -4.17
C PHE A 109 -15.31 15.25 -2.78
N LEU A 110 -14.51 15.24 -1.71
CA LEU A 110 -14.97 15.07 -0.35
C LEU A 110 -15.11 16.40 0.40
N LYS A 111 -14.71 17.52 -0.23
CA LYS A 111 -14.76 18.90 0.32
C LYS A 111 -14.01 19.02 1.65
N GLU A 112 -12.98 18.21 1.87
CA GLU A 112 -12.15 18.30 3.06
C GLU A 112 -11.27 19.56 3.01
N LYS A 113 -11.22 20.32 4.11
CA LYS A 113 -10.39 21.52 4.21
C LYS A 113 -8.96 21.13 4.60
N ILE A 114 -8.00 21.55 3.80
CA ILE A 114 -6.58 21.33 4.05
C ILE A 114 -5.96 22.63 4.51
N SER A 115 -5.33 22.64 5.68
CA SER A 115 -4.59 23.82 6.16
C SER A 115 -3.26 23.95 5.41
N PHE A 116 -2.74 25.19 5.33
CA PHE A 116 -1.44 25.45 4.73
C PHE A 116 -0.31 24.64 5.41
N LYS A 117 -0.37 24.46 6.73
CA LYS A 117 0.61 23.67 7.49
C LYS A 117 0.59 22.20 7.09
N GLN A 118 -0.61 21.63 6.89
CA GLN A 118 -0.78 20.26 6.43
C GLN A 118 -0.23 20.09 5.00
N ALA A 119 -0.54 21.04 4.10
CA ALA A 119 0.01 21.02 2.74
C ALA A 119 1.56 21.06 2.75
N LEU A 120 2.14 21.90 3.60
CA LEU A 120 3.60 21.98 3.75
C LEU A 120 4.21 20.66 4.25
N CYS A 121 3.58 19.98 5.24
CA CYS A 121 4.05 18.68 5.71
C CYS A 121 4.11 17.64 4.58
N ILE A 122 3.10 17.63 3.71
CA ILE A 122 3.04 16.69 2.59
C ILE A 122 4.12 16.98 1.56
N VAL A 123 4.33 18.25 1.22
CA VAL A 123 5.42 18.65 0.31
C VAL A 123 6.78 18.26 0.90
N CYS A 124 7.01 18.49 2.19
CA CYS A 124 8.24 18.08 2.87
C CYS A 124 8.41 16.54 2.84
N SER A 125 7.35 15.78 3.10
CA SER A 125 7.40 14.31 3.00
C SER A 125 7.76 13.85 1.59
N PHE A 126 7.16 14.47 0.56
CA PHE A 126 7.44 14.11 -0.83
C PHE A 126 8.88 14.47 -1.25
N VAL A 127 9.40 15.61 -0.81
CA VAL A 127 10.82 15.94 -1.00
C VAL A 127 11.71 14.90 -0.32
N GLY A 128 11.33 14.43 0.87
CA GLY A 128 12.01 13.32 1.54
C GLY A 128 12.00 12.03 0.71
N VAL A 129 10.88 11.68 0.08
CA VAL A 129 10.77 10.53 -0.84
C VAL A 129 11.67 10.71 -2.06
N LEU A 130 11.74 11.90 -2.65
CA LEU A 130 12.69 12.20 -3.73
C LEU A 130 14.14 11.93 -3.32
N CYS A 131 14.52 12.30 -2.10
CA CYS A 131 15.84 12.01 -1.57
C CYS A 131 16.08 10.49 -1.35
N LEU A 132 15.04 9.73 -0.94
CA LEU A 132 15.15 8.28 -0.75
C LEU A 132 15.19 7.50 -2.07
N SER A 133 14.60 8.01 -3.14
CA SER A 133 14.40 7.28 -4.40
C SER A 133 15.69 6.97 -5.17
N GLY A 134 16.84 7.50 -4.77
CA GLY A 134 18.11 7.31 -5.50
C GLY A 134 18.23 8.09 -6.81
N ILE A 135 17.22 8.89 -7.20
CA ILE A 135 17.20 9.63 -8.48
C ILE A 135 18.42 10.55 -8.66
N PHE A 136 19.03 10.99 -7.54
CA PHE A 136 20.22 11.84 -7.56
C PHE A 136 21.53 11.07 -7.75
N THR A 137 21.50 9.73 -7.73
CA THR A 137 22.68 8.87 -7.79
C THR A 137 22.71 7.94 -8.99
N GLU A 138 21.58 7.74 -9.69
CA GLU A 138 21.47 6.87 -10.86
C GLU A 138 21.67 7.67 -12.17
N ASN A 139 22.56 7.17 -13.04
CA ASN A 139 22.91 7.84 -14.31
C ASN A 139 22.03 7.37 -15.50
N ASN A 140 21.39 6.20 -15.42
CA ASN A 140 20.51 5.68 -16.46
C ASN A 140 19.15 5.33 -15.86
N VAL A 141 18.13 6.05 -16.29
CA VAL A 141 16.80 5.97 -15.71
C VAL A 141 15.80 5.53 -16.76
N ASP A 142 15.22 4.34 -16.60
CA ASP A 142 14.13 3.88 -17.47
C ASP A 142 12.79 4.52 -17.03
N ILE A 143 12.33 5.50 -17.81
CA ILE A 143 11.08 6.23 -17.57
C ILE A 143 9.85 5.31 -17.55
N THR A 144 9.94 4.12 -18.13
CA THR A 144 8.85 3.12 -18.11
C THR A 144 8.47 2.77 -16.67
N GLY A 145 9.46 2.62 -15.78
CA GLY A 145 9.20 2.42 -14.36
C GLY A 145 8.36 3.54 -13.74
N LEU A 146 8.67 4.80 -14.04
CA LEU A 146 7.91 5.96 -13.57
C LEU A 146 6.45 5.92 -14.06
N ILE A 147 6.22 5.58 -15.32
CA ILE A 147 4.87 5.47 -15.90
C ILE A 147 4.06 4.39 -15.14
N TYR A 148 4.64 3.22 -14.92
CA TYR A 148 4.01 2.17 -14.14
C TYR A 148 3.71 2.62 -12.70
N GLY A 149 4.63 3.33 -12.06
CA GLY A 149 4.43 3.89 -10.73
C GLY A 149 3.28 4.90 -10.67
N LEU A 150 3.17 5.78 -11.66
CA LEU A 150 2.05 6.73 -11.77
C LEU A 150 0.70 6.01 -12.00
N LEU A 151 0.67 4.96 -12.82
CA LEU A 151 -0.52 4.13 -13.00
C LEU A 151 -0.90 3.41 -11.69
N ALA A 152 0.08 2.90 -10.95
CA ALA A 152 -0.13 2.34 -9.62
C ALA A 152 -0.71 3.39 -8.66
N SER A 153 -0.16 4.61 -8.66
CA SER A 153 -0.68 5.73 -7.87
C SER A 153 -2.16 6.00 -8.13
N ILE A 154 -2.60 6.02 -9.39
CA ILE A 154 -4.02 6.18 -9.74
C ILE A 154 -4.88 5.06 -9.12
N GLY A 155 -4.42 3.82 -9.19
CA GLY A 155 -5.08 2.67 -8.55
C GLY A 155 -5.21 2.85 -7.04
N PHE A 156 -4.15 3.30 -6.37
CA PHE A 156 -4.16 3.55 -4.92
C PHE A 156 -5.14 4.69 -4.53
N VAL A 157 -5.13 5.78 -5.28
CA VAL A 157 -6.07 6.90 -5.06
C VAL A 157 -7.51 6.44 -5.20
N ALA A 158 -7.81 5.66 -6.24
CA ALA A 158 -9.15 5.08 -6.45
C ALA A 158 -9.53 4.14 -5.30
N LEU A 159 -8.61 3.29 -4.83
CA LEU A 159 -8.80 2.43 -3.67
C LEU A 159 -9.22 3.23 -2.43
N VAL A 160 -8.46 4.26 -2.08
CA VAL A 160 -8.76 5.11 -0.91
C VAL A 160 -10.11 5.81 -1.08
N PHE A 161 -10.37 6.38 -2.26
CA PHE A 161 -11.63 7.08 -2.57
C PHE A 161 -12.84 6.13 -2.42
N PHE A 162 -12.81 4.94 -3.01
CA PHE A 162 -13.92 3.99 -2.90
C PHE A 162 -14.07 3.46 -1.47
N ASN A 163 -12.98 3.27 -0.73
CA ASN A 163 -13.05 2.91 0.69
C ASN A 163 -13.77 3.96 1.55
N LYS A 164 -13.60 5.26 1.25
CA LYS A 164 -14.31 6.34 1.94
C LYS A 164 -15.82 6.37 1.64
N LYS A 165 -16.27 5.69 0.58
CA LYS A 165 -17.70 5.57 0.22
C LYS A 165 -18.37 4.35 0.84
N LEU A 166 -17.63 3.45 1.46
CA LEU A 166 -18.19 2.28 2.14
C LEU A 166 -18.84 2.70 3.46
N GLU A 167 -20.07 2.23 3.69
CA GLU A 167 -20.87 2.55 4.87
C GLU A 167 -21.20 1.27 5.63
N ASP A 168 -21.10 1.32 6.96
CA ASP A 168 -21.60 0.31 7.89
C ASP A 168 -21.29 -1.14 7.49
N ILE A 169 -20.05 -1.42 7.10
CA ILE A 169 -19.57 -2.75 6.78
C ILE A 169 -18.47 -3.17 7.74
N ASP A 170 -18.51 -4.43 8.17
CA ASP A 170 -17.49 -5.01 9.04
C ASP A 170 -16.11 -4.99 8.37
N PRO A 171 -15.01 -4.63 9.08
CA PRO A 171 -13.67 -4.59 8.52
C PRO A 171 -13.17 -5.89 7.91
N TYR A 172 -13.56 -7.05 8.48
CA TYR A 172 -13.16 -8.36 7.95
C TYR A 172 -13.88 -8.69 6.65
N ASP A 173 -15.21 -8.48 6.59
CA ASP A 173 -15.99 -8.67 5.35
C ASP A 173 -15.47 -7.76 4.25
N LYS A 174 -15.22 -6.50 4.57
CA LYS A 174 -14.62 -5.53 3.66
C LYS A 174 -13.28 -6.01 3.11
N THR A 175 -12.35 -6.38 3.99
CA THR A 175 -11.00 -6.82 3.61
C THR A 175 -11.05 -8.09 2.77
N PHE A 176 -11.87 -9.08 3.19
CA PHE A 176 -12.07 -10.30 2.43
C PHE A 176 -12.53 -10.02 0.99
N MET A 177 -13.60 -9.22 0.83
CA MET A 177 -14.15 -8.91 -0.48
C MET A 177 -13.15 -8.16 -1.37
N GLN A 178 -12.44 -7.18 -0.82
CA GLN A 178 -11.47 -6.41 -1.59
C GLN A 178 -10.26 -7.27 -2.03
N LEU A 179 -9.74 -8.13 -1.18
CA LEU A 179 -8.67 -9.06 -1.54
C LEU A 179 -9.14 -10.12 -2.55
N ALA A 180 -10.36 -10.64 -2.41
CA ALA A 180 -10.94 -11.56 -3.36
C ALA A 180 -11.12 -10.91 -4.75
N PHE A 181 -11.62 -9.67 -4.81
CA PHE A 181 -11.74 -8.94 -6.07
C PHE A 181 -10.37 -8.53 -6.65
N SER A 182 -9.37 -8.22 -5.82
CA SER A 182 -7.99 -8.02 -6.26
C SER A 182 -7.44 -9.29 -6.92
N PHE A 183 -7.59 -10.45 -6.27
CA PHE A 183 -7.23 -11.74 -6.84
C PHE A 183 -7.89 -12.00 -8.19
N LEU A 184 -9.22 -11.83 -8.28
CA LEU A 184 -9.97 -12.01 -9.52
C LEU A 184 -9.57 -11.04 -10.63
N THR A 185 -9.15 -9.84 -10.27
CA THR A 185 -8.66 -8.83 -11.23
C THR A 185 -7.33 -9.24 -11.83
N VAL A 186 -6.40 -9.76 -11.03
CA VAL A 186 -5.04 -10.09 -11.47
C VAL A 186 -4.97 -11.48 -12.13
N LEU A 187 -5.88 -12.39 -11.79
CA LEU A 187 -5.90 -13.76 -12.30
C LEU A 187 -5.83 -13.86 -13.83
N PRO A 188 -6.65 -13.11 -14.63
CA PRO A 188 -6.57 -13.17 -16.09
C PRO A 188 -5.19 -12.77 -16.62
N PHE A 189 -4.57 -11.75 -16.05
CA PHE A 189 -3.23 -11.29 -16.46
C PHE A 189 -2.16 -12.34 -16.14
N ALA A 190 -2.23 -12.96 -14.96
CA ALA A 190 -1.29 -14.01 -14.57
C ALA A 190 -1.41 -15.25 -15.48
N LEU A 191 -2.62 -15.59 -15.93
CA LEU A 191 -2.86 -16.71 -16.86
C LEU A 191 -2.37 -16.38 -18.28
N ILE A 192 -2.69 -15.19 -18.80
CA ILE A 192 -2.29 -14.76 -20.15
C ILE A 192 -0.76 -14.65 -20.25
N ASN A 193 -0.11 -14.06 -19.25
CA ASN A 193 1.34 -13.88 -19.22
C ASN A 193 2.10 -15.13 -18.79
N LYS A 194 1.41 -16.25 -18.50
CA LYS A 194 2.01 -17.48 -17.99
C LYS A 194 2.92 -17.24 -16.78
N SER A 195 2.52 -16.32 -15.93
CA SER A 195 3.29 -15.87 -14.76
C SER A 195 3.27 -16.84 -13.59
N ILE A 196 2.50 -17.94 -13.68
CA ILE A 196 2.38 -18.96 -12.62
C ILE A 196 3.53 -19.96 -12.79
N PRO A 197 4.46 -20.08 -11.83
CA PRO A 197 5.56 -21.04 -11.89
C PRO A 197 5.05 -22.48 -11.83
N ILE A 198 5.82 -23.40 -12.43
CA ILE A 198 5.50 -24.84 -12.46
C ILE A 198 5.90 -25.54 -11.15
N SER A 199 6.93 -25.02 -10.47
CA SER A 199 7.44 -25.59 -9.22
C SER A 199 7.86 -24.53 -8.24
N PHE A 200 7.82 -24.84 -6.95
CA PHE A 200 8.23 -23.98 -5.85
C PHE A 200 9.15 -24.72 -4.91
N ASP A 201 10.20 -24.06 -4.44
CA ASP A 201 10.97 -24.52 -3.29
C ASP A 201 10.27 -24.15 -1.97
N LEU A 202 10.68 -24.81 -0.89
CA LEU A 202 10.10 -24.58 0.44
C LEU A 202 10.24 -23.11 0.89
N LYS A 203 11.37 -22.47 0.56
CA LYS A 203 11.63 -21.06 0.91
C LYS A 203 10.60 -20.15 0.24
N THR A 204 10.34 -20.32 -1.05
CA THR A 204 9.35 -19.56 -1.81
C THR A 204 7.94 -19.74 -1.23
N ILE A 205 7.55 -20.98 -0.88
CA ILE A 205 6.25 -21.25 -0.25
C ILE A 205 6.11 -20.54 1.08
N LEU A 206 7.12 -20.58 1.95
CA LEU A 206 7.10 -19.96 3.27
C LEU A 206 7.04 -18.42 3.15
N VAL A 207 7.85 -17.83 2.26
CA VAL A 207 7.86 -16.38 2.04
C VAL A 207 6.54 -15.91 1.45
N LEU A 208 6.00 -16.57 0.43
CA LEU A 208 4.69 -16.25 -0.14
C LEU A 208 3.56 -16.43 0.88
N GLY A 209 3.63 -17.47 1.72
CA GLY A 209 2.70 -17.69 2.82
C GLY A 209 2.72 -16.52 3.80
N MET A 210 3.89 -16.04 4.21
CA MET A 210 4.06 -14.89 5.09
C MET A 210 3.58 -13.59 4.43
N LEU A 211 3.92 -13.36 3.16
CA LEU A 211 3.46 -12.19 2.41
C LEU A 211 1.93 -12.17 2.28
N GLY A 212 1.29 -13.32 1.98
CA GLY A 212 -0.15 -13.40 1.85
C GLY A 212 -0.89 -13.27 3.19
N THR A 213 -0.38 -13.86 4.27
CA THR A 213 -1.07 -13.84 5.58
C THR A 213 -0.76 -12.59 6.38
N LEU A 214 0.51 -12.36 6.73
CA LEU A 214 0.91 -11.26 7.63
C LEU A 214 0.89 -9.91 6.90
N HIS A 215 1.62 -9.81 5.78
CA HIS A 215 1.78 -8.54 5.04
C HIS A 215 0.56 -8.18 4.20
N THR A 216 -0.37 -9.10 3.97
CA THR A 216 -1.60 -8.84 3.21
C THR A 216 -2.82 -9.03 4.08
N GLY A 217 -3.20 -10.25 4.45
CA GLY A 217 -4.44 -10.47 5.18
C GLY A 217 -4.52 -9.67 6.48
N PHE A 218 -3.54 -9.80 7.37
CA PHE A 218 -3.52 -9.09 8.64
C PHE A 218 -3.30 -7.58 8.47
N ALA A 219 -2.33 -7.17 7.65
CA ALA A 219 -2.03 -5.76 7.44
C ALA A 219 -3.20 -5.01 6.81
N TYR A 220 -3.91 -5.59 5.83
CA TYR A 220 -5.08 -4.94 5.22
C TYR A 220 -6.30 -4.89 6.15
N ILE A 221 -6.50 -5.84 7.06
CA ILE A 221 -7.54 -5.70 8.10
C ILE A 221 -7.28 -4.41 8.90
N LEU A 222 -6.04 -4.21 9.36
CA LEU A 222 -5.67 -3.01 10.11
C LEU A 222 -5.80 -1.74 9.27
N TYR A 223 -5.32 -1.78 8.03
CA TYR A 223 -5.33 -0.68 7.08
C TYR A 223 -6.76 -0.23 6.75
N PHE A 224 -7.61 -1.13 6.28
CA PHE A 224 -8.96 -0.77 5.83
C PHE A 224 -9.88 -0.38 6.99
N ASP A 225 -9.66 -0.91 8.18
CA ASP A 225 -10.36 -0.46 9.37
C ASP A 225 -9.98 0.99 9.73
N ALA A 226 -8.69 1.29 9.70
CA ALA A 226 -8.16 2.59 10.08
C ALA A 226 -8.48 3.72 9.08
N ILE A 227 -8.35 3.49 7.77
CA ILE A 227 -8.50 4.56 6.75
C ILE A 227 -9.92 5.12 6.67
N LYS A 228 -10.92 4.42 7.21
CA LYS A 228 -12.31 4.90 7.24
C LYS A 228 -12.44 6.15 8.12
N THR A 229 -11.75 6.18 9.24
CA THR A 229 -11.87 7.21 10.28
C THR A 229 -10.78 8.28 10.20
N LEU A 230 -9.60 7.91 9.70
CA LEU A 230 -8.46 8.83 9.60
C LEU A 230 -8.64 9.85 8.47
N SER A 231 -8.13 11.06 8.71
CA SER A 231 -8.13 12.11 7.68
C SER A 231 -7.21 11.74 6.50
N PRO A 232 -7.52 12.15 5.27
CA PRO A 232 -6.65 11.93 4.11
C PRO A 232 -5.24 12.49 4.29
N VAL A 233 -5.12 13.61 5.00
CA VAL A 233 -3.82 14.21 5.31
C VAL A 233 -3.00 13.30 6.21
N TYR A 234 -3.62 12.70 7.24
CA TYR A 234 -2.95 11.74 8.12
C TYR A 234 -2.51 10.49 7.35
N ILE A 235 -3.42 9.93 6.55
CA ILE A 235 -3.13 8.77 5.69
C ILE A 235 -1.95 9.06 4.77
N ALA A 236 -1.96 10.22 4.11
CA ALA A 236 -0.89 10.63 3.21
C ALA A 236 0.46 10.77 3.93
N THR A 237 0.48 11.48 5.05
CA THR A 237 1.73 11.82 5.75
C THR A 237 2.36 10.59 6.41
N ILE A 238 1.56 9.79 7.13
CA ILE A 238 2.06 8.56 7.77
C ILE A 238 2.35 7.47 6.73
N GLY A 239 1.65 7.46 5.59
CA GLY A 239 1.93 6.55 4.48
C GLY A 239 3.38 6.67 3.99
N TYR A 240 3.98 7.86 4.05
CA TYR A 240 5.40 8.04 3.70
C TYR A 240 6.40 7.40 4.69
N VAL A 241 5.96 6.84 5.82
CA VAL A 241 6.81 6.00 6.67
C VAL A 241 7.18 4.69 5.95
N GLU A 242 6.34 4.20 5.03
CA GLU A 242 6.61 2.99 4.24
C GLU A 242 7.97 3.03 3.52
N PRO A 243 8.29 4.04 2.69
CA PRO A 243 9.60 4.12 2.03
C PRO A 243 10.77 4.25 3.01
N VAL A 244 10.58 4.90 4.15
CA VAL A 244 11.61 4.96 5.21
C VAL A 244 11.88 3.56 5.75
N MET A 245 10.84 2.80 6.04
CA MET A 245 10.98 1.41 6.52
C MET A 245 11.59 0.50 5.46
N SER A 246 11.26 0.71 4.17
CA SER A 246 11.87 -0.03 3.07
C SER A 246 13.39 0.20 3.00
N VAL A 247 13.84 1.46 3.07
CA VAL A 247 15.27 1.80 3.07
C VAL A 247 15.97 1.26 4.32
N LEU A 248 15.36 1.37 5.50
CA LEU A 248 15.93 0.82 6.74
C LEU A 248 16.09 -0.70 6.69
N THR A 249 15.10 -1.42 6.16
CA THR A 249 15.18 -2.88 6.00
C THR A 249 16.21 -3.28 4.95
N GLY A 250 16.33 -2.54 3.84
CA GLY A 250 17.41 -2.71 2.86
C GLY A 250 18.79 -2.55 3.49
N ALA A 251 19.01 -1.48 4.23
CA ALA A 251 20.27 -1.23 4.90
C ALA A 251 20.63 -2.25 5.99
N LEU A 252 19.67 -2.60 6.85
CA LEU A 252 19.91 -3.46 8.02
C LEU A 252 19.94 -4.95 7.67
N LEU A 253 19.12 -5.40 6.73
CA LEU A 253 18.93 -6.83 6.43
C LEU A 253 19.60 -7.26 5.12
N LEU A 254 19.74 -6.35 4.14
CA LEU A 254 20.39 -6.62 2.86
C LEU A 254 21.80 -5.98 2.76
N SER A 255 22.22 -5.26 3.81
CA SER A 255 23.51 -4.54 3.82
C SER A 255 23.66 -3.54 2.67
N GLU A 256 22.54 -2.96 2.21
CA GLU A 256 22.56 -1.92 1.20
C GLU A 256 23.18 -0.62 1.75
N PRO A 257 24.06 0.06 0.98
CA PRO A 257 24.69 1.27 1.47
C PRO A 257 23.70 2.42 1.60
N MET A 258 23.57 2.98 2.79
CA MET A 258 22.83 4.24 3.00
C MET A 258 23.69 5.43 2.60
N ASN A 259 23.19 6.25 1.69
CA ASN A 259 23.82 7.52 1.33
C ASN A 259 23.24 8.68 2.16
N ILE A 260 23.92 9.85 2.10
CA ILE A 260 23.49 11.04 2.85
C ILE A 260 22.08 11.51 2.48
N TYR A 261 21.66 11.34 1.21
CA TYR A 261 20.33 11.71 0.74
C TYR A 261 19.27 10.82 1.39
N SER A 262 19.55 9.51 1.56
CA SER A 262 18.64 8.57 2.24
C SER A 262 18.42 8.96 3.70
N VAL A 263 19.47 9.32 4.42
CA VAL A 263 19.36 9.78 5.82
C VAL A 263 18.55 11.08 5.91
N PHE A 264 18.88 12.07 5.05
CA PHE A 264 18.16 13.34 5.02
C PHE A 264 16.69 13.18 4.66
N GLY A 265 16.39 12.34 3.65
CA GLY A 265 15.03 12.00 3.24
C GLY A 265 14.21 11.36 4.36
N ALA A 266 14.80 10.39 5.08
CA ALA A 266 14.14 9.75 6.23
C ALA A 266 13.80 10.76 7.34
N ILE A 267 14.73 11.67 7.66
CA ILE A 267 14.51 12.73 8.66
C ILE A 267 13.38 13.67 8.23
N LEU A 268 13.34 14.08 6.96
CA LEU A 268 12.26 14.93 6.43
C LEU A 268 10.89 14.24 6.53
N ILE A 269 10.81 12.95 6.18
CA ILE A 269 9.55 12.20 6.22
C ILE A 269 9.07 12.06 7.67
N ILE A 270 9.92 11.57 8.56
CA ILE A 270 9.55 11.35 9.97
C ILE A 270 9.21 12.69 10.64
N GLY A 271 10.02 13.72 10.42
CA GLY A 271 9.79 15.06 10.97
C GLY A 271 8.46 15.66 10.51
N SER A 272 8.15 15.58 9.21
CA SER A 272 6.89 16.08 8.67
C SER A 272 5.68 15.25 9.15
N ALA A 273 5.82 13.93 9.32
CA ALA A 273 4.78 13.08 9.88
C ALA A 273 4.43 13.48 11.33
N CYS A 274 5.45 13.70 12.16
CA CYS A 274 5.25 14.16 13.55
C CYS A 274 4.58 15.55 13.60
N VAL A 275 5.04 16.50 12.78
CA VAL A 275 4.43 17.85 12.74
C VAL A 275 2.99 17.79 12.24
N CYS A 276 2.69 16.98 11.23
CA CYS A 276 1.34 16.84 10.71
C CYS A 276 0.38 16.29 11.77
N GLN A 277 0.80 15.30 12.56
CA GLN A 277 0.00 14.76 13.65
C GLN A 277 -0.34 15.85 14.68
N LEU A 278 0.67 16.61 15.12
CA LEU A 278 0.48 17.72 16.10
C LEU A 278 -0.44 18.84 15.59
N VAL A 279 -0.45 19.08 14.28
CA VAL A 279 -1.33 20.09 13.65
C VAL A 279 -2.76 19.56 13.50
N SER A 280 -2.93 18.27 13.21
CA SER A 280 -4.26 17.64 13.09
C SER A 280 -4.98 17.54 14.44
N ASP A 281 -4.29 17.24 15.52
CA ASP A 281 -4.85 17.14 16.87
C ASP A 281 -5.36 18.50 17.41
N LYS A 282 -4.88 19.63 16.86
CA LYS A 282 -5.31 20.99 17.26
C LYS A 282 -6.51 21.52 16.46
N SER A 283 -6.97 20.78 15.46
CA SER A 283 -8.07 21.19 14.58
C SER A 283 -9.41 20.48 14.88
N VAL A 284 -9.44 19.68 15.94
CA VAL A 284 -10.63 19.10 16.59
C VAL A 284 -10.96 19.88 17.85
#